data_47850571b70d0e56001c666e4b3b92d8
#
_entry.id   47850571b70d0e56001c666e4b3b92d8
#
_cell.length_a   1.000
_cell.length_b   1.000
_cell.length_c   1.000
_cell.angle_alpha   90.00
_cell.angle_beta   90.00
_cell.angle_gamma   90.00
#
_symmetry.space_group_name_H-M   'P 1'
#
loop_
_entity.id
_entity.type
_entity.pdbx_description
1 polymer ?
#
loop_
_entity_poly.entity_id
_entity_poly.type
_entity_poly.pdbx_seq_one_letter_code
_entity_poly.pdbx_strand_id
1 'polypeptide(L)'
;EDATDSAVKAVVITVPAYFGVEQKEATKKAAQLAGFTEVTLLEEPTAAAVYYGYKGDKNETVLVYDLGGGTFDIVAVDIDGFKYDCFAVEGDYQLGGKDWDTEMVKIIKEKLEEQDCDCCGLSPEDEAEVRRAAEDLKIKLTARESAQANLRLEVGKAKIEVTRQEFEDRTRPLLDKTIELTKKVAEDASAKGKTITKILLVGGSSYMPQVQQRLTEEFPNIEVPNPMDPNKAVSKGAA
;
A
#
# COMPACT_ATOMS: atom_id res chain seq x y z
N GLU A 1 -14.89 18.54 -13.74
CA GLU A 1 -15.45 19.68 -14.46
C GLU A 1 -16.56 20.32 -13.64
N ASP A 2 -17.47 19.55 -13.05
CA ASP A 2 -18.55 20.06 -12.20
C ASP A 2 -18.06 20.87 -10.97
N ALA A 3 -16.85 20.55 -10.47
CA ALA A 3 -16.26 21.27 -9.34
C ALA A 3 -15.54 22.57 -9.72
N THR A 4 -15.18 22.76 -10.99
CA THR A 4 -14.36 23.88 -11.46
C THR A 4 -15.07 24.80 -12.43
N ASP A 5 -16.25 24.44 -12.91
CA ASP A 5 -17.01 25.12 -13.95
C ASP A 5 -16.19 25.37 -15.25
N SER A 6 -15.17 24.56 -15.48
CA SER A 6 -14.22 24.69 -16.56
C SER A 6 -13.84 23.33 -17.14
N ALA A 7 -13.61 23.26 -18.46
CA ALA A 7 -13.12 22.06 -19.10
C ALA A 7 -11.67 21.78 -18.68
N VAL A 8 -11.45 20.60 -18.09
CA VAL A 8 -10.10 20.13 -17.70
C VAL A 8 -9.41 19.58 -18.94
N LYS A 9 -8.31 20.21 -19.38
CA LYS A 9 -7.56 19.85 -20.58
C LYS A 9 -6.22 19.16 -20.29
N ALA A 10 -5.62 19.49 -19.15
CA ALA A 10 -4.34 18.95 -18.71
C ALA A 10 -4.54 17.98 -17.56
N VAL A 11 -3.75 16.89 -17.54
CA VAL A 11 -3.76 15.90 -16.46
C VAL A 11 -2.36 15.38 -16.21
N VAL A 12 -2.00 15.17 -14.94
CA VAL A 12 -0.88 14.35 -14.53
C VAL A 12 -1.45 13.01 -14.10
N ILE A 13 -0.97 11.94 -14.70
CA ILE A 13 -1.37 10.56 -14.37
C ILE A 13 -0.16 9.82 -13.83
N THR A 14 -0.28 9.29 -12.63
CA THR A 14 0.77 8.46 -12.05
C THR A 14 0.70 7.04 -12.61
N VAL A 15 1.89 6.45 -12.76
CA VAL A 15 2.06 5.07 -13.24
C VAL A 15 3.11 4.37 -12.38
N PRO A 16 3.00 3.04 -12.19
CA PRO A 16 4.03 2.26 -11.52
C PRO A 16 5.39 2.41 -12.18
N ALA A 17 6.47 2.40 -11.39
CA ALA A 17 7.84 2.55 -11.92
C ALA A 17 8.25 1.44 -12.90
N TYR A 18 7.68 0.24 -12.75
CA TYR A 18 7.96 -0.90 -13.62
C TYR A 18 7.20 -0.88 -14.97
N PHE A 19 6.30 0.10 -15.20
CA PHE A 19 5.62 0.21 -16.49
C PHE A 19 6.62 0.42 -17.63
N GLY A 20 6.60 -0.49 -18.59
CA GLY A 20 7.34 -0.35 -19.84
C GLY A 20 6.72 0.70 -20.77
N VAL A 21 7.39 0.93 -21.89
CA VAL A 21 6.98 1.91 -22.89
C VAL A 21 5.55 1.68 -23.38
N GLU A 22 5.17 0.42 -23.67
CA GLU A 22 3.85 0.09 -24.18
C GLU A 22 2.74 0.43 -23.18
N GLN A 23 2.94 0.14 -21.88
CA GLN A 23 1.96 0.43 -20.82
C GLN A 23 1.83 1.94 -20.59
N LYS A 24 2.94 2.68 -20.61
CA LYS A 24 2.97 4.15 -20.53
C LYS A 24 2.21 4.78 -21.70
N GLU A 25 2.48 4.31 -22.94
CA GLU A 25 1.76 4.79 -24.12
C GLU A 25 0.27 4.42 -24.11
N ALA A 26 -0.10 3.24 -23.66
CA ALA A 26 -1.49 2.83 -23.50
C ALA A 26 -2.23 3.73 -22.50
N THR A 27 -1.62 4.05 -21.36
CA THR A 27 -2.16 4.96 -20.36
C THR A 27 -2.36 6.35 -20.93
N LYS A 28 -1.36 6.88 -21.63
CA LYS A 28 -1.44 8.20 -22.29
C LYS A 28 -2.54 8.22 -23.35
N LYS A 29 -2.65 7.17 -24.16
CA LYS A 29 -3.70 7.02 -25.16
C LYS A 29 -5.10 6.99 -24.55
N ALA A 30 -5.28 6.26 -23.44
CA ALA A 30 -6.54 6.22 -22.73
C ALA A 30 -6.96 7.62 -22.23
N ALA A 31 -6.04 8.39 -21.66
CA ALA A 31 -6.29 9.75 -21.24
C ALA A 31 -6.69 10.66 -22.41
N GLN A 32 -6.00 10.54 -23.55
CA GLN A 32 -6.35 11.31 -24.76
C GLN A 32 -7.75 10.97 -25.29
N LEU A 33 -8.12 9.67 -25.26
CA LEU A 33 -9.47 9.23 -25.65
C LEU A 33 -10.54 9.73 -24.68
N ALA A 34 -10.20 9.96 -23.42
CA ALA A 34 -11.07 10.60 -22.42
C ALA A 34 -11.20 12.12 -22.59
N GLY A 35 -10.47 12.73 -23.56
CA GLY A 35 -10.60 14.14 -23.92
C GLY A 35 -9.49 15.06 -23.38
N PHE A 36 -8.50 14.52 -22.64
CA PHE A 36 -7.36 15.33 -22.21
C PHE A 36 -6.41 15.60 -23.38
N THR A 37 -6.05 16.87 -23.57
CA THR A 37 -5.13 17.28 -24.65
C THR A 37 -3.68 17.34 -24.19
N GLU A 38 -3.46 17.56 -22.90
CA GLU A 38 -2.14 17.60 -22.28
C GLU A 38 -2.07 16.51 -21.21
N VAL A 39 -1.25 15.48 -21.48
CA VAL A 39 -1.10 14.32 -20.58
C VAL A 39 0.37 14.18 -20.20
N THR A 40 0.65 14.39 -18.92
CA THR A 40 1.95 14.11 -18.30
C THR A 40 1.88 12.81 -17.53
N LEU A 41 2.84 11.91 -17.73
CA LEU A 41 2.99 10.72 -16.90
C LEU A 41 4.08 10.97 -15.85
N LEU A 42 3.81 10.58 -14.61
CA LEU A 42 4.74 10.65 -13.50
C LEU A 42 4.80 9.29 -12.82
N GLU A 43 5.99 8.82 -12.47
CA GLU A 43 6.13 7.57 -11.72
C GLU A 43 5.64 7.74 -10.27
N GLU A 44 4.86 6.78 -9.77
CA GLU A 44 4.27 6.81 -8.42
C GLU A 44 5.31 7.05 -7.31
N PRO A 45 6.48 6.37 -7.31
CA PRO A 45 7.50 6.62 -6.30
C PRO A 45 8.12 8.02 -6.40
N THR A 46 8.23 8.59 -7.60
CA THR A 46 8.65 9.98 -7.78
C THR A 46 7.63 10.95 -7.17
N ALA A 47 6.35 10.76 -7.45
CA ALA A 47 5.29 11.56 -6.85
C ALA A 47 5.31 11.46 -5.32
N ALA A 48 5.47 10.26 -4.77
CA ALA A 48 5.59 10.06 -3.34
C ALA A 48 6.80 10.79 -2.75
N ALA A 49 7.97 10.72 -3.38
CA ALA A 49 9.16 11.45 -2.94
C ALA A 49 8.92 12.97 -2.95
N VAL A 50 8.29 13.51 -3.98
CA VAL A 50 7.92 14.94 -4.04
C VAL A 50 7.00 15.32 -2.89
N TYR A 51 5.98 14.49 -2.57
CA TYR A 51 5.06 14.74 -1.47
C TYR A 51 5.76 14.80 -0.11
N TYR A 52 6.74 13.93 0.13
CA TYR A 52 7.52 13.92 1.37
C TYR A 52 8.45 15.15 1.53
N GLY A 53 8.34 16.13 0.62
CA GLY A 53 8.90 17.47 0.84
C GLY A 53 10.32 17.65 0.33
N TYR A 54 10.69 16.90 -0.67
CA TYR A 54 11.98 17.09 -1.34
C TYR A 54 11.94 18.37 -2.17
N LYS A 55 12.34 19.46 -1.53
CA LYS A 55 12.39 20.82 -2.13
C LYS A 55 13.78 21.15 -2.60
N GLY A 56 14.35 20.37 -3.53
CA GLY A 56 15.52 20.80 -4.29
C GLY A 56 16.88 21.00 -3.57
N ASP A 57 16.93 20.87 -2.24
CA ASP A 57 18.12 21.25 -1.45
C ASP A 57 18.93 20.05 -0.93
N LYS A 58 18.50 18.82 -1.25
CA LYS A 58 19.16 17.61 -0.71
C LYS A 58 19.48 16.63 -1.82
N ASN A 59 20.66 16.03 -1.71
CA ASN A 59 21.04 14.87 -2.51
C ASN A 59 20.97 13.67 -1.57
N GLU A 60 19.98 12.80 -1.77
CA GLU A 60 19.83 11.60 -0.96
C GLU A 60 19.16 10.47 -1.76
N THR A 61 19.38 9.24 -1.32
CA THR A 61 18.72 8.07 -1.87
C THR A 61 17.70 7.57 -0.84
N VAL A 62 16.46 7.40 -1.29
CA VAL A 62 15.37 6.90 -0.45
C VAL A 62 14.76 5.63 -1.04
N LEU A 63 14.18 4.79 -0.19
CA LEU A 63 13.28 3.74 -0.62
C LEU A 63 11.84 4.24 -0.54
N VAL A 64 11.04 3.98 -1.56
CA VAL A 64 9.59 4.15 -1.53
C VAL A 64 8.97 2.77 -1.41
N TYR A 65 8.38 2.51 -0.24
CA TYR A 65 7.68 1.27 0.11
C TYR A 65 6.19 1.51 -0.06
N ASP A 66 5.63 1.05 -1.18
CA ASP A 66 4.21 1.21 -1.51
C ASP A 66 3.47 -0.11 -1.30
N LEU A 67 2.74 -0.21 -0.19
CA LEU A 67 1.85 -1.32 0.08
C LEU A 67 0.39 -0.85 -0.10
N GLY A 68 -0.09 -1.06 -1.31
CA GLY A 68 -1.45 -0.73 -1.71
C GLY A 68 -2.49 -1.77 -1.28
N GLY A 69 -3.69 -1.67 -1.87
CA GLY A 69 -4.76 -2.64 -1.63
C GLY A 69 -4.56 -3.97 -2.35
N GLY A 70 -3.89 -3.98 -3.49
CA GLY A 70 -3.73 -5.15 -4.35
C GLY A 70 -2.31 -5.49 -4.76
N THR A 71 -1.37 -4.55 -4.64
CA THR A 71 0.01 -4.68 -5.07
C THR A 71 0.96 -4.16 -4.00
N PHE A 72 2.18 -4.67 -4.05
CA PHE A 72 3.33 -4.17 -3.30
C PHE A 72 4.43 -3.78 -4.26
N ASP A 73 4.95 -2.58 -4.11
CA ASP A 73 6.06 -2.05 -4.88
C ASP A 73 7.11 -1.45 -3.93
N ILE A 74 8.38 -1.70 -4.24
CA ILE A 74 9.53 -1.11 -3.53
C ILE A 74 10.52 -0.58 -4.55
N VAL A 75 10.85 0.71 -4.44
CA VAL A 75 11.67 1.43 -5.42
C VAL A 75 12.73 2.23 -4.71
N ALA A 76 13.98 2.13 -5.18
CA ALA A 76 15.03 3.05 -4.79
C ALA A 76 15.03 4.28 -5.71
N VAL A 77 14.90 5.45 -5.11
CA VAL A 77 14.87 6.74 -5.79
C VAL A 77 16.10 7.55 -5.36
N ASP A 78 16.92 7.90 -6.33
CA ASP A 78 18.02 8.84 -6.15
C ASP A 78 17.53 10.25 -6.41
N ILE A 79 17.78 11.15 -5.47
CA ILE A 79 17.30 12.53 -5.52
C ILE A 79 18.51 13.44 -5.61
N ASP A 80 18.62 14.18 -6.72
CA ASP A 80 19.66 15.19 -6.96
C ASP A 80 18.98 16.53 -7.32
N GLY A 81 18.75 17.35 -6.31
CA GLY A 81 17.96 18.57 -6.46
C GLY A 81 16.53 18.27 -6.89
N PHE A 82 16.17 18.69 -8.11
CA PHE A 82 14.85 18.42 -8.71
C PHE A 82 14.83 17.21 -9.65
N LYS A 83 15.90 16.43 -9.69
CA LYS A 83 15.96 15.20 -10.48
C LYS A 83 15.68 14.00 -9.60
N TYR A 84 14.83 13.14 -10.07
CA TYR A 84 14.44 11.90 -9.42
C TYR A 84 14.73 10.74 -10.38
N ASP A 85 15.59 9.83 -9.97
CA ASP A 85 15.98 8.66 -10.75
C ASP A 85 15.60 7.38 -10.02
N CYS A 86 14.62 6.66 -10.57
CA CYS A 86 14.19 5.35 -10.08
C CYS A 86 15.11 4.29 -10.67
N PHE A 87 16.02 3.72 -9.89
CA PHE A 87 17.11 2.90 -10.42
C PHE A 87 17.15 1.44 -9.96
N ALA A 88 16.38 1.07 -8.95
CA ALA A 88 16.20 -0.31 -8.51
C ALA A 88 14.73 -0.49 -8.09
N VAL A 89 14.09 -1.52 -8.62
CA VAL A 89 12.65 -1.77 -8.48
C VAL A 89 12.43 -3.26 -8.25
N GLU A 90 11.67 -3.59 -7.23
CA GLU A 90 11.10 -4.91 -6.98
C GLU A 90 9.62 -4.76 -6.61
N GLY A 91 8.85 -5.84 -6.66
CA GLY A 91 7.44 -5.80 -6.28
C GLY A 91 6.73 -7.13 -6.46
N ASP A 92 5.47 -7.15 -6.03
CA ASP A 92 4.56 -8.27 -6.23
C ASP A 92 3.15 -7.73 -6.52
N TYR A 93 2.66 -7.95 -7.75
CA TYR A 93 1.34 -7.45 -8.17
C TYR A 93 0.17 -8.28 -7.66
N GLN A 94 0.44 -9.31 -6.86
CA GLN A 94 -0.56 -10.15 -6.23
C GLN A 94 -0.48 -10.09 -4.71
N LEU A 95 0.31 -9.17 -4.16
CA LEU A 95 0.49 -8.97 -2.72
C LEU A 95 0.03 -7.56 -2.34
N GLY A 96 -1.02 -7.47 -1.53
CA GLY A 96 -1.56 -6.18 -1.06
C GLY A 96 -2.56 -6.36 0.06
N GLY A 97 -3.18 -5.28 0.50
CA GLY A 97 -4.11 -5.26 1.62
C GLY A 97 -5.22 -6.31 1.57
N LYS A 98 -5.66 -6.71 0.35
CA LYS A 98 -6.63 -7.80 0.13
C LYS A 98 -6.17 -9.17 0.66
N ASP A 99 -4.85 -9.40 0.71
CA ASP A 99 -4.30 -10.66 1.22
C ASP A 99 -4.37 -10.67 2.74
N TRP A 100 -4.11 -9.53 3.39
CA TRP A 100 -4.37 -9.32 4.82
C TRP A 100 -5.86 -9.48 5.16
N ASP A 101 -6.76 -8.94 4.31
CA ASP A 101 -8.21 -9.14 4.46
C ASP A 101 -8.59 -10.61 4.36
N THR A 102 -7.95 -11.36 3.45
CA THR A 102 -8.17 -12.80 3.29
C THR A 102 -7.77 -13.57 4.55
N GLU A 103 -6.65 -13.24 5.18
CA GLU A 103 -6.25 -13.85 6.46
C GLU A 103 -7.22 -13.45 7.58
N MET A 104 -7.69 -12.20 7.62
CA MET A 104 -8.70 -11.77 8.59
C MET A 104 -10.03 -12.53 8.40
N VAL A 105 -10.46 -12.77 7.16
CA VAL A 105 -11.64 -13.63 6.87
C VAL A 105 -11.47 -15.02 7.47
N LYS A 106 -10.27 -15.61 7.37
CA LYS A 106 -10.00 -16.92 7.98
C LYS A 106 -10.13 -16.88 9.49
N ILE A 107 -9.55 -15.84 10.15
CA ILE A 107 -9.67 -15.64 11.59
C ILE A 107 -11.14 -15.53 11.99
N ILE A 108 -11.95 -14.74 11.26
CA ILE A 108 -13.38 -14.60 11.54
C ILE A 108 -14.09 -15.95 11.43
N LYS A 109 -13.84 -16.72 10.37
CA LYS A 109 -14.48 -18.03 10.15
C LYS A 109 -14.10 -19.02 11.26
N GLU A 110 -12.84 -19.10 11.64
CA GLU A 110 -12.36 -19.94 12.75
C GLU A 110 -13.12 -19.58 14.06
N LYS A 111 -13.27 -18.29 14.37
CA LYS A 111 -14.01 -17.82 15.54
C LYS A 111 -15.54 -18.04 15.47
N LEU A 112 -16.10 -18.07 14.28
CA LEU A 112 -17.51 -18.45 14.08
C LEU A 112 -17.70 -19.95 14.36
N GLU A 113 -16.79 -20.80 13.88
CA GLU A 113 -16.81 -22.25 14.16
C GLU A 113 -16.68 -22.55 15.66
N GLU A 114 -15.84 -21.81 16.39
CA GLU A 114 -15.72 -21.90 17.84
C GLU A 114 -17.03 -21.54 18.60
N GLN A 115 -17.93 -20.80 17.94
CA GLN A 115 -19.26 -20.43 18.48
C GLN A 115 -20.38 -21.34 17.97
N ASP A 116 -20.04 -22.56 17.48
CA ASP A 116 -20.99 -23.52 16.88
C ASP A 116 -21.75 -22.96 15.64
N CYS A 117 -21.16 -21.98 14.98
CA CYS A 117 -21.70 -21.39 13.75
C CYS A 117 -21.15 -22.13 12.54
N ASP A 118 -21.97 -22.86 11.80
CA ASP A 118 -21.54 -23.60 10.61
C ASP A 118 -21.11 -22.62 9.48
N CYS A 119 -19.79 -22.49 9.26
CA CYS A 119 -19.24 -21.65 8.20
C CYS A 119 -19.13 -22.35 6.84
N CYS A 120 -19.37 -23.68 6.79
CA CYS A 120 -19.29 -24.43 5.53
C CYS A 120 -20.46 -24.14 4.56
N GLY A 121 -21.50 -23.46 5.05
CA GLY A 121 -22.72 -23.16 4.30
C GLY A 121 -23.09 -21.68 4.26
N LEU A 122 -22.12 -20.75 4.42
CA LEU A 122 -22.41 -19.31 4.33
C LEU A 122 -22.95 -18.94 2.95
N SER A 123 -24.06 -18.19 2.94
CA SER A 123 -24.62 -17.65 1.71
C SER A 123 -23.67 -16.63 1.07
N PRO A 124 -23.81 -16.29 -0.22
CA PRO A 124 -23.04 -15.22 -0.85
C PRO A 124 -23.16 -13.88 -0.12
N GLU A 125 -24.32 -13.60 0.47
CA GLU A 125 -24.59 -12.41 1.28
C GLU A 125 -23.81 -12.43 2.58
N ASP A 126 -23.77 -13.57 3.28
CA ASP A 126 -23.01 -13.78 4.51
C ASP A 126 -21.50 -13.69 4.23
N GLU A 127 -21.02 -14.28 3.14
CA GLU A 127 -19.62 -14.15 2.68
C GLU A 127 -19.23 -12.68 2.46
N ALA A 128 -20.12 -11.89 1.85
CA ALA A 128 -19.90 -10.47 1.63
C ALA A 128 -19.88 -9.68 2.96
N GLU A 129 -20.73 -10.05 3.93
CA GLU A 129 -20.73 -9.45 5.27
C GLU A 129 -19.43 -9.75 6.01
N VAL A 130 -18.96 -11.01 5.99
CA VAL A 130 -17.69 -11.42 6.59
C VAL A 130 -16.50 -10.66 5.98
N ARG A 131 -16.47 -10.49 4.65
CA ARG A 131 -15.41 -9.73 3.98
C ARG A 131 -15.40 -8.26 4.38
N ARG A 132 -16.57 -7.61 4.46
CA ARG A 132 -16.67 -6.22 4.94
C ARG A 132 -16.21 -6.09 6.38
N ALA A 133 -16.59 -7.03 7.23
CA ALA A 133 -16.15 -7.05 8.62
C ALA A 133 -14.63 -7.26 8.75
N ALA A 134 -14.03 -8.08 7.88
CA ALA A 134 -12.59 -8.31 7.85
C ALA A 134 -11.81 -7.03 7.53
N GLU A 135 -12.19 -6.32 6.48
CA GLU A 135 -11.57 -5.04 6.13
C GLU A 135 -11.73 -3.99 7.25
N ASP A 136 -12.93 -3.88 7.82
CA ASP A 136 -13.23 -2.96 8.92
C ASP A 136 -12.42 -3.28 10.19
N LEU A 137 -12.28 -4.57 10.56
CA LEU A 137 -11.43 -5.00 11.66
C LEU A 137 -9.95 -4.68 11.41
N LYS A 138 -9.43 -4.97 10.21
CA LYS A 138 -8.06 -4.61 9.82
C LYS A 138 -7.80 -3.12 10.02
N ILE A 139 -8.70 -2.27 9.52
CA ILE A 139 -8.59 -0.82 9.66
C ILE A 139 -8.63 -0.40 11.14
N LYS A 140 -9.56 -0.94 11.93
CA LYS A 140 -9.66 -0.63 13.38
C LYS A 140 -8.41 -1.04 14.15
N LEU A 141 -7.78 -2.17 13.81
CA LEU A 141 -6.58 -2.67 14.47
C LEU A 141 -5.34 -1.80 14.18
N THR A 142 -5.38 -0.88 13.21
CA THR A 142 -4.29 0.10 13.04
C THR A 142 -4.15 1.04 14.25
N ALA A 143 -5.27 1.36 14.90
CA ALA A 143 -5.32 2.31 16.02
C ALA A 143 -5.59 1.65 17.38
N ARG A 144 -5.98 0.36 17.40
CA ARG A 144 -6.43 -0.34 18.62
C ARG A 144 -5.74 -1.67 18.79
N GLU A 145 -5.53 -2.09 20.04
CA GLU A 145 -4.97 -3.41 20.36
C GLU A 145 -5.98 -4.55 20.18
N SER A 146 -7.28 -4.26 20.22
CA SER A 146 -8.35 -5.21 19.86
C SER A 146 -9.49 -4.49 19.16
N ALA A 147 -10.23 -5.23 18.33
CA ALA A 147 -11.40 -4.73 17.63
C ALA A 147 -12.50 -5.80 17.60
N GLN A 148 -13.75 -5.34 17.52
CA GLN A 148 -14.92 -6.21 17.50
C GLN A 148 -15.76 -5.92 16.25
N ALA A 149 -16.35 -7.01 15.70
CA ALA A 149 -17.38 -6.98 14.69
C ALA A 149 -18.64 -7.70 15.19
N ASN A 150 -19.81 -7.16 14.83
CA ASN A 150 -21.10 -7.81 15.09
C ASN A 150 -21.65 -8.24 13.73
N LEU A 151 -21.65 -9.53 13.47
CA LEU A 151 -22.14 -10.11 12.24
C LEU A 151 -23.61 -10.47 12.35
N ARG A 152 -24.36 -10.28 11.27
CA ARG A 152 -25.76 -10.70 11.13
C ARG A 152 -25.84 -11.66 9.94
N LEU A 153 -25.71 -12.93 10.26
CA LEU A 153 -25.72 -14.00 9.28
C LEU A 153 -27.09 -14.67 9.23
N GLU A 154 -27.40 -15.38 8.18
CA GLU A 154 -28.66 -16.16 8.06
C GLU A 154 -28.80 -17.15 9.23
N VAL A 155 -27.69 -17.75 9.65
CA VAL A 155 -27.62 -18.69 10.78
C VAL A 155 -27.73 -18.01 12.14
N GLY A 156 -27.69 -16.66 12.22
CA GLY A 156 -27.84 -15.92 13.49
C GLY A 156 -26.92 -14.72 13.63
N LYS A 157 -26.79 -14.24 14.86
CA LYS A 157 -25.91 -13.13 15.21
C LYS A 157 -24.65 -13.67 15.89
N ALA A 158 -23.50 -13.20 15.47
CA ALA A 158 -22.23 -13.53 16.09
C ALA A 158 -21.47 -12.26 16.46
N LYS A 159 -20.71 -12.32 17.56
CA LYS A 159 -19.79 -11.26 17.97
C LYS A 159 -18.36 -11.81 17.88
N ILE A 160 -17.58 -11.20 17.02
CA ILE A 160 -16.18 -11.58 16.80
C ILE A 160 -15.29 -10.50 17.42
N GLU A 161 -14.30 -10.91 18.19
CA GLU A 161 -13.24 -10.06 18.70
C GLU A 161 -11.89 -10.59 18.20
N VAL A 162 -11.07 -9.68 17.67
CA VAL A 162 -9.72 -10.00 17.17
C VAL A 162 -8.75 -9.03 17.83
N THR A 163 -7.61 -9.55 18.31
CA THR A 163 -6.51 -8.73 18.80
C THR A 163 -5.54 -8.40 17.66
N ARG A 164 -4.82 -7.27 17.80
CA ARG A 164 -3.77 -6.88 16.86
C ARG A 164 -2.70 -7.98 16.78
N GLN A 165 -2.26 -8.51 17.92
CA GLN A 165 -1.24 -9.54 17.98
C GLN A 165 -1.64 -10.81 17.20
N GLU A 166 -2.89 -11.27 17.37
CA GLU A 166 -3.41 -12.42 16.63
C GLU A 166 -3.39 -12.20 15.12
N PHE A 167 -3.79 -11.00 14.68
CA PHE A 167 -3.77 -10.61 13.28
C PHE A 167 -2.35 -10.49 12.74
N GLU A 168 -1.44 -9.85 13.46
CA GLU A 168 -0.03 -9.69 13.08
C GLU A 168 0.70 -11.03 12.99
N ASP A 169 0.47 -11.94 13.93
CA ASP A 169 1.07 -13.28 13.89
C ASP A 169 0.57 -14.07 12.67
N ARG A 170 -0.71 -13.95 12.34
CA ARG A 170 -1.31 -14.62 11.18
C ARG A 170 -0.76 -14.08 9.85
N THR A 171 -0.55 -12.77 9.77
CA THR A 171 -0.14 -12.09 8.55
C THR A 171 1.37 -11.90 8.42
N ARG A 172 2.15 -12.36 9.38
CA ARG A 172 3.63 -12.29 9.37
C ARG A 172 4.26 -12.81 8.07
N PRO A 173 3.84 -13.96 7.49
CA PRO A 173 4.42 -14.43 6.24
C PRO A 173 4.22 -13.47 5.05
N LEU A 174 3.11 -12.72 5.01
CA LEU A 174 2.86 -11.71 3.99
C LEU A 174 3.82 -10.52 4.17
N LEU A 175 3.99 -10.07 5.41
CA LEU A 175 4.90 -8.98 5.74
C LEU A 175 6.36 -9.38 5.46
N ASP A 176 6.79 -10.57 5.86
CA ASP A 176 8.17 -11.05 5.63
C ASP A 176 8.51 -11.05 4.13
N LYS A 177 7.56 -11.37 3.26
CA LYS A 177 7.75 -11.30 1.80
C LYS A 177 8.04 -9.88 1.32
N THR A 178 7.36 -8.87 1.87
CA THR A 178 7.65 -7.46 1.53
C THR A 178 9.02 -7.03 2.02
N ILE A 179 9.44 -7.51 3.19
CA ILE A 179 10.78 -7.24 3.74
C ILE A 179 11.88 -7.87 2.88
N GLU A 180 11.69 -9.10 2.40
CA GLU A 180 12.64 -9.76 1.50
C GLU A 180 12.86 -8.96 0.21
N LEU A 181 11.78 -8.46 -0.40
CA LEU A 181 11.86 -7.62 -1.60
C LEU A 181 12.55 -6.28 -1.29
N THR A 182 12.25 -5.69 -0.12
CA THR A 182 12.90 -4.46 0.34
C THR A 182 14.41 -4.63 0.51
N LYS A 183 14.85 -5.76 1.06
CA LYS A 183 16.28 -6.10 1.19
C LYS A 183 16.98 -6.16 -0.15
N LYS A 184 16.38 -6.82 -1.14
CA LYS A 184 16.97 -6.90 -2.49
C LYS A 184 17.20 -5.53 -3.08
N VAL A 185 16.22 -4.62 -3.00
CA VAL A 185 16.37 -3.24 -3.50
C VAL A 185 17.43 -2.47 -2.72
N ALA A 186 17.52 -2.69 -1.41
CA ALA A 186 18.57 -2.07 -0.59
C ALA A 186 19.98 -2.58 -0.95
N GLU A 187 20.13 -3.87 -1.22
CA GLU A 187 21.37 -4.50 -1.69
C GLU A 187 21.77 -3.96 -3.07
N ASP A 188 20.83 -3.85 -4.00
CA ASP A 188 21.06 -3.28 -5.34
C ASP A 188 21.50 -1.81 -5.26
N ALA A 189 20.90 -1.03 -4.38
CA ALA A 189 21.32 0.35 -4.14
C ALA A 189 22.75 0.41 -3.60
N SER A 190 23.08 -0.43 -2.61
CA SER A 190 24.43 -0.52 -2.05
C SER A 190 25.46 -0.95 -3.10
N ALA A 191 25.12 -1.91 -3.97
CA ALA A 191 25.99 -2.38 -5.06
C ALA A 191 26.30 -1.26 -6.07
N LYS A 192 25.41 -0.28 -6.22
CA LYS A 192 25.59 0.94 -7.03
C LYS A 192 26.27 2.08 -6.28
N GLY A 193 26.77 1.82 -5.06
CA GLY A 193 27.43 2.81 -4.20
C GLY A 193 26.50 3.88 -3.63
N LYS A 194 25.18 3.60 -3.58
CA LYS A 194 24.18 4.50 -3.01
C LYS A 194 23.90 4.13 -1.54
N THR A 195 23.77 5.15 -0.70
CA THR A 195 23.43 4.99 0.71
C THR A 195 21.98 5.41 0.92
N ILE A 196 21.15 4.47 1.30
CA ILE A 196 19.75 4.75 1.60
C ILE A 196 19.66 5.47 2.94
N THR A 197 18.95 6.59 2.98
CA THR A 197 18.77 7.41 4.17
C THR A 197 17.40 7.21 4.81
N LYS A 198 16.36 6.94 4.00
CA LYS A 198 14.97 6.82 4.48
C LYS A 198 14.19 5.76 3.71
N ILE A 199 13.14 5.24 4.38
CA ILE A 199 12.08 4.44 3.76
C ILE A 199 10.79 5.22 3.90
N LEU A 200 10.22 5.65 2.76
CA LEU A 200 8.97 6.40 2.69
C LEU A 200 7.80 5.43 2.55
N LEU A 201 6.83 5.50 3.46
CA LEU A 201 5.67 4.62 3.46
C LEU A 201 4.53 5.21 2.63
N VAL A 202 4.05 4.45 1.66
CA VAL A 202 2.99 4.80 0.71
C VAL A 202 1.97 3.66 0.66
N GLY A 203 0.76 3.96 0.21
CA GLY A 203 -0.33 3.00 0.14
C GLY A 203 -1.06 2.79 1.46
N GLY A 204 -2.37 2.51 1.38
CA GLY A 204 -3.25 2.43 2.54
C GLY A 204 -2.89 1.31 3.53
N SER A 205 -2.32 0.22 3.03
CA SER A 205 -1.93 -0.91 3.87
C SER A 205 -0.66 -0.65 4.68
N SER A 206 0.13 0.38 4.32
CA SER A 206 1.29 0.84 5.09
C SER A 206 0.92 1.51 6.43
N TYR A 207 -0.37 1.77 6.69
CA TYR A 207 -0.83 2.21 8.01
C TYR A 207 -0.78 1.11 9.09
N MET A 208 -0.68 -0.16 8.71
CA MET A 208 -0.58 -1.25 9.68
C MET A 208 0.69 -1.10 10.52
N PRO A 209 0.59 -1.04 11.87
CA PRO A 209 1.74 -0.78 12.75
C PRO A 209 2.89 -1.75 12.55
N GLN A 210 2.58 -3.02 12.29
CA GLN A 210 3.58 -4.07 12.00
C GLN A 210 4.52 -3.74 10.84
N VAL A 211 4.06 -2.94 9.85
CA VAL A 211 4.87 -2.55 8.70
C VAL A 211 6.03 -1.65 9.14
N GLN A 212 5.70 -0.54 9.80
CA GLN A 212 6.71 0.42 10.27
C GLN A 212 7.63 -0.23 11.30
N GLN A 213 7.07 -0.99 12.25
CA GLN A 213 7.85 -1.69 13.28
C GLN A 213 8.86 -2.64 12.64
N ARG A 214 8.41 -3.51 11.74
CA ARG A 214 9.28 -4.51 11.10
C ARG A 214 10.37 -3.88 10.23
N LEU A 215 10.06 -2.81 9.51
CA LEU A 215 11.06 -2.06 8.74
C LEU A 215 12.10 -1.39 9.65
N THR A 216 11.68 -0.81 10.77
CA THR A 216 12.60 -0.19 11.74
C THR A 216 13.52 -1.23 12.39
N GLU A 217 13.01 -2.41 12.70
CA GLU A 217 13.80 -3.53 13.25
C GLU A 217 14.82 -4.06 12.23
N GLU A 218 14.42 -4.21 10.98
CA GLU A 218 15.25 -4.79 9.92
C GLU A 218 16.30 -3.81 9.38
N PHE A 219 15.97 -2.51 9.37
CA PHE A 219 16.84 -1.45 8.85
C PHE A 219 17.17 -0.40 9.93
N PRO A 220 17.88 -0.78 11.01
CA PRO A 220 18.06 0.09 12.19
C PRO A 220 18.86 1.38 11.91
N ASN A 221 19.56 1.45 10.78
CA ASN A 221 20.37 2.61 10.39
C ASN A 221 19.65 3.48 9.34
N ILE A 222 18.42 3.14 8.94
CA ILE A 222 17.62 3.86 7.96
C ILE A 222 16.42 4.48 8.69
N GLU A 223 16.18 5.75 8.46
CA GLU A 223 15.02 6.43 9.03
C GLU A 223 13.73 5.92 8.37
N VAL A 224 12.75 5.48 9.18
CA VAL A 224 11.39 5.16 8.73
C VAL A 224 10.44 6.20 9.33
N PRO A 225 10.22 7.33 8.66
CA PRO A 225 9.37 8.39 9.18
C PRO A 225 7.91 7.91 9.32
N ASN A 226 7.19 8.52 10.27
CA ASN A 226 5.76 8.28 10.38
C ASN A 226 5.06 8.61 9.05
N PRO A 227 4.14 7.75 8.58
CA PRO A 227 3.46 7.96 7.31
C PRO A 227 2.64 9.26 7.33
N MET A 228 2.88 10.14 6.36
CA MET A 228 2.20 11.42 6.20
C MET A 228 1.04 11.30 5.20
N ASP A 229 -0.06 10.60 5.57
CA ASP A 229 -1.20 10.36 4.68
C ASP A 229 -0.84 9.49 3.44
N PRO A 230 -0.39 8.24 3.66
CA PRO A 230 0.11 7.36 2.59
C PRO A 230 -0.93 7.09 1.50
N ASN A 231 -2.23 7.20 1.80
CA ASN A 231 -3.30 7.08 0.79
C ASN A 231 -3.30 8.23 -0.23
N LYS A 232 -2.74 9.37 0.11
CA LYS A 232 -2.74 10.57 -0.74
C LYS A 232 -1.36 11.02 -1.17
N ALA A 233 -0.30 10.31 -0.73
CA ALA A 233 1.08 10.70 -1.02
C ALA A 233 1.32 10.85 -2.52
N VAL A 234 0.92 9.84 -3.30
CA VAL A 234 1.08 9.84 -4.76
C VAL A 234 0.25 10.94 -5.43
N SER A 235 -1.04 11.05 -5.11
CA SER A 235 -1.91 12.05 -5.74
C SER A 235 -1.53 13.49 -5.40
N LYS A 236 -1.10 13.74 -4.16
CA LYS A 236 -0.64 15.07 -3.73
C LYS A 236 0.75 15.42 -4.26
N GLY A 237 1.60 14.44 -4.47
CA GLY A 237 2.91 14.64 -5.08
C GLY A 237 2.82 14.89 -6.59
N ALA A 238 1.75 14.42 -7.22
CA ALA A 238 1.47 14.65 -8.64
C ALA A 238 0.78 16.01 -8.93
N ALA A 239 0.20 16.64 -7.91
CA ALA A 239 -0.49 17.93 -8.02
C ALA A 239 0.48 19.10 -7.89
#